data_db7a3ea925c8e978ac08703c99663002
#
_entry.id   db7a3ea925c8e978ac08703c99663002
#
_cell.length_a   1.000
_cell.length_b   1.000
_cell.length_c   1.000
_cell.angle_alpha   90.00
_cell.angle_beta   90.00
_cell.angle_gamma   90.00
#
_symmetry.space_group_name_H-M   'P 1'
#
loop_
_entity.id
_entity.type
_entity.pdbx_description
1 polymer ?
#
loop_
_entity_poly.entity_id
_entity_poly.type
_entity_poly.pdbx_seq_one_letter_code
_entity_poly.pdbx_strand_id
1 'polypeptide(L)'
;IVRAEVAKNKNTSEVTLSKLANDDDSIVRLNVAGNVQASISTLDQLASDGNEDIRIGVACNTRTSEETLEKLASDKSEHVRYSVISNPVCYKIRKIWEKLSEDADENIRSYIAFRTSDIELQKKLSEDESETVRENVLINQHNRAEIRAWIVRNSSKESMIFSVLDTFDWPDETLMELIDNLPKKIRLYIAENLTVSEVVLRKLADDLWEEIRMVIAQKTSISHDMRTKLARTTEDSLRENYGKHIR
;
A
#
# COMPACT_ATOMS: atom_id res chain seq x y z
N ILE A 1 40.27 12.57 16.80
CA ILE A 1 39.56 13.83 16.44
C ILE A 1 40.01 14.28 15.03
N VAL A 2 41.29 14.52 14.76
CA VAL A 2 41.74 15.05 13.45
C VAL A 2 41.32 14.16 12.27
N ARG A 3 41.49 12.83 12.36
CA ARG A 3 41.11 11.91 11.27
C ARG A 3 39.63 11.92 10.97
N ALA A 4 38.78 12.07 12.01
CA ALA A 4 37.33 12.18 11.85
C ALA A 4 36.93 13.47 11.10
N GLU A 5 37.54 14.58 11.41
CA GLU A 5 37.31 15.86 10.71
C GLU A 5 37.76 15.80 9.25
N VAL A 6 38.91 15.13 8.98
CA VAL A 6 39.37 14.89 7.61
C VAL A 6 38.36 14.03 6.85
N ALA A 7 37.86 12.93 7.47
CA ALA A 7 36.86 12.06 6.85
C ALA A 7 35.53 12.79 6.53
N LYS A 8 35.11 13.74 7.37
CA LYS A 8 33.91 14.54 7.22
C LYS A 8 34.04 15.64 6.16
N ASN A 9 35.24 16.09 5.86
CA ASN A 9 35.44 17.20 4.93
C ASN A 9 35.10 16.78 3.49
N LYS A 10 34.19 17.54 2.87
CA LYS A 10 33.67 17.30 1.49
C LYS A 10 34.73 17.44 0.41
N ASN A 11 35.89 18.07 0.73
CA ASN A 11 37.00 18.23 -0.20
C ASN A 11 38.09 17.15 -0.01
N THR A 12 37.89 16.19 0.89
CA THR A 12 38.82 15.09 1.08
C THR A 12 38.82 14.18 -0.16
N SER A 13 40.03 13.89 -0.65
CA SER A 13 40.17 13.07 -1.85
C SER A 13 39.68 11.62 -1.63
N GLU A 14 39.20 10.97 -2.70
CA GLU A 14 38.81 9.55 -2.68
C GLU A 14 39.94 8.65 -2.14
N VAL A 15 41.18 8.92 -2.51
CA VAL A 15 42.36 8.16 -2.03
C VAL A 15 42.55 8.27 -0.50
N THR A 16 42.31 9.46 0.06
CA THR A 16 42.38 9.66 1.51
C THR A 16 41.22 8.97 2.21
N LEU A 17 39.98 9.08 1.66
CA LEU A 17 38.80 8.41 2.21
C LEU A 17 38.94 6.88 2.17
N SER A 18 39.50 6.31 1.11
CA SER A 18 39.79 4.87 1.02
C SER A 18 40.73 4.37 2.11
N LYS A 19 41.72 5.18 2.48
CA LYS A 19 42.62 4.85 3.61
C LYS A 19 41.87 4.93 4.95
N LEU A 20 41.09 5.98 5.16
CA LEU A 20 40.32 6.21 6.38
C LEU A 20 39.14 5.22 6.56
N ALA A 21 38.72 4.55 5.50
CA ALA A 21 37.73 3.47 5.56
C ALA A 21 38.22 2.24 6.37
N ASN A 22 39.51 2.13 6.60
CA ASN A 22 40.14 1.08 7.42
C ASN A 22 40.56 1.57 8.81
N ASP A 23 40.10 2.76 9.23
CA ASP A 23 40.48 3.31 10.54
C ASP A 23 39.87 2.48 11.68
N ASP A 24 40.67 2.31 12.78
CA ASP A 24 40.18 1.59 13.96
C ASP A 24 38.99 2.30 14.63
N ASP A 25 38.95 3.63 14.54
CA ASP A 25 37.89 4.44 15.09
C ASP A 25 36.62 4.39 14.19
N SER A 26 35.55 3.84 14.72
CA SER A 26 34.25 3.74 14.01
C SER A 26 33.68 5.10 13.59
N ILE A 27 33.98 6.18 14.33
CA ILE A 27 33.53 7.54 13.97
C ILE A 27 34.23 8.00 12.69
N VAL A 28 35.49 7.65 12.49
CA VAL A 28 36.21 7.94 11.24
C VAL A 28 35.56 7.20 10.07
N ARG A 29 35.33 5.90 10.22
CA ARG A 29 34.71 5.08 9.17
C ARG A 29 33.28 5.54 8.87
N LEU A 30 32.50 5.92 9.90
CA LEU A 30 31.12 6.49 9.72
C LEU A 30 31.16 7.78 8.89
N ASN A 31 32.10 8.68 9.19
CA ASN A 31 32.26 9.91 8.42
C ASN A 31 32.67 9.64 6.96
N VAL A 32 33.47 8.58 6.71
CA VAL A 32 33.79 8.13 5.35
C VAL A 32 32.52 7.63 4.65
N ALA A 33 31.71 6.78 5.31
CA ALA A 33 30.46 6.25 4.74
C ALA A 33 29.46 7.36 4.33
N GLY A 34 29.38 8.42 5.14
CA GLY A 34 28.53 9.59 4.86
C GLY A 34 29.15 10.62 3.90
N ASN A 35 30.42 10.45 3.50
CA ASN A 35 31.09 11.43 2.65
C ASN A 35 30.70 11.27 1.19
N VAL A 36 30.24 12.36 0.56
CA VAL A 36 29.82 12.39 -0.87
C VAL A 36 30.98 12.17 -1.86
N GLN A 37 32.23 12.22 -1.40
CA GLN A 37 33.41 11.93 -2.20
C GLN A 37 33.92 10.50 -2.02
N ALA A 38 33.28 9.69 -1.16
CA ALA A 38 33.66 8.29 -1.04
C ALA A 38 33.43 7.56 -2.39
N SER A 39 34.42 6.79 -2.84
CA SER A 39 34.28 6.00 -4.05
C SER A 39 33.32 4.84 -3.85
N ILE A 40 32.74 4.33 -4.95
CA ILE A 40 31.87 3.14 -4.93
C ILE A 40 32.60 1.99 -4.22
N SER A 41 33.87 1.72 -4.58
CA SER A 41 34.65 0.64 -3.96
C SER A 41 34.85 0.82 -2.45
N THR A 42 34.99 2.07 -1.97
CA THR A 42 35.08 2.38 -0.55
C THR A 42 33.76 2.12 0.17
N LEU A 43 32.63 2.48 -0.44
CA LEU A 43 31.30 2.22 0.09
C LEU A 43 30.97 0.71 0.09
N ASP A 44 31.35 -0.01 -0.97
CA ASP A 44 31.17 -1.48 -1.05
C ASP A 44 31.93 -2.21 0.07
N GLN A 45 33.16 -1.74 0.39
CA GLN A 45 33.89 -2.25 1.53
C GLN A 45 33.16 -1.99 2.84
N LEU A 46 32.74 -0.75 3.10
CA LEU A 46 32.05 -0.34 4.33
C LEU A 46 30.65 -0.96 4.49
N ALA A 47 30.03 -1.41 3.41
CA ALA A 47 28.76 -2.12 3.44
C ALA A 47 28.80 -3.46 4.21
N SER A 48 29.99 -3.94 4.56
CA SER A 48 30.20 -5.14 5.38
C SER A 48 30.76 -4.82 6.77
N ASP A 49 30.77 -3.54 7.18
CA ASP A 49 31.28 -3.14 8.48
C ASP A 49 30.50 -3.79 9.62
N GLY A 50 31.20 -4.17 10.68
CA GLY A 50 30.55 -4.73 11.89
C GLY A 50 29.61 -3.77 12.59
N ASN A 51 29.85 -2.45 12.46
CA ASN A 51 29.04 -1.41 13.05
C ASN A 51 27.83 -1.09 12.14
N GLU A 52 26.63 -1.18 12.71
CA GLU A 52 25.37 -0.87 12.05
C GLU A 52 25.31 0.57 11.51
N ASP A 53 25.73 1.55 12.31
CA ASP A 53 25.69 2.96 11.92
C ASP A 53 26.50 3.25 10.64
N ILE A 54 27.61 2.51 10.46
CA ILE A 54 28.43 2.64 9.25
C ILE A 54 27.68 2.07 8.05
N ARG A 55 27.02 0.91 8.19
CA ARG A 55 26.22 0.33 7.12
C ARG A 55 24.98 1.20 6.78
N ILE A 56 24.37 1.85 7.80
CA ILE A 56 23.33 2.88 7.59
C ILE A 56 23.92 4.05 6.79
N GLY A 57 25.11 4.54 7.16
CA GLY A 57 25.80 5.60 6.43
C GLY A 57 26.00 5.26 4.94
N VAL A 58 26.40 4.01 4.66
CA VAL A 58 26.52 3.50 3.28
C VAL A 58 25.16 3.46 2.60
N ALA A 59 24.12 2.91 3.26
CA ALA A 59 22.78 2.81 2.70
C ALA A 59 22.19 4.18 2.33
N CYS A 60 22.48 5.21 3.13
CA CYS A 60 22.04 6.58 2.88
C CYS A 60 22.86 7.33 1.82
N ASN A 61 24.06 6.84 1.47
CA ASN A 61 24.93 7.54 0.55
C ASN A 61 24.42 7.41 -0.90
N THR A 62 24.22 8.55 -1.58
CA THR A 62 23.69 8.59 -2.95
C THR A 62 24.70 8.09 -4.01
N ARG A 63 25.95 7.84 -3.63
CA ARG A 63 26.95 7.21 -4.50
C ARG A 63 27.03 5.69 -4.33
N THR A 64 26.28 5.13 -3.40
CA THR A 64 26.24 3.68 -3.21
C THR A 64 25.68 3.01 -4.46
N SER A 65 26.37 1.96 -4.93
CA SER A 65 25.96 1.21 -6.12
C SER A 65 24.65 0.46 -5.92
N GLU A 66 23.94 0.18 -7.02
CA GLU A 66 22.73 -0.65 -7.00
C GLU A 66 23.02 -2.02 -6.37
N GLU A 67 24.15 -2.64 -6.72
CA GLU A 67 24.57 -3.94 -6.20
C GLU A 67 24.75 -3.90 -4.66
N THR A 68 25.39 -2.85 -4.14
CA THR A 68 25.58 -2.68 -2.70
C THR A 68 24.25 -2.39 -1.99
N LEU A 69 23.35 -1.61 -2.58
CA LEU A 69 22.01 -1.40 -2.04
C LEU A 69 21.20 -2.71 -2.03
N GLU A 70 21.29 -3.55 -3.07
CA GLU A 70 20.65 -4.88 -3.10
C GLU A 70 21.19 -5.79 -1.97
N LYS A 71 22.49 -5.75 -1.71
CA LYS A 71 23.12 -6.47 -0.58
C LYS A 71 22.57 -5.98 0.75
N LEU A 72 22.59 -4.65 0.99
CA LEU A 72 22.11 -4.04 2.22
C LEU A 72 20.59 -4.19 2.43
N ALA A 73 19.82 -4.38 1.38
CA ALA A 73 18.41 -4.76 1.46
C ALA A 73 18.16 -6.15 2.10
N SER A 74 19.24 -6.91 2.37
CA SER A 74 19.22 -8.16 3.13
C SER A 74 19.95 -8.05 4.47
N ASP A 75 20.23 -6.83 4.92
CA ASP A 75 20.93 -6.64 6.20
C ASP A 75 20.09 -7.19 7.36
N LYS A 76 20.77 -7.70 8.38
CA LYS A 76 20.14 -8.19 9.61
C LYS A 76 19.41 -7.10 10.39
N SER A 77 19.81 -5.83 10.24
CA SER A 77 19.23 -4.68 10.91
C SER A 77 18.11 -4.08 10.05
N GLU A 78 16.93 -3.92 10.63
CA GLU A 78 15.80 -3.21 10.00
C GLU A 78 16.15 -1.75 9.70
N HIS A 79 16.96 -1.08 10.52
CA HIS A 79 17.38 0.30 10.29
C HIS A 79 18.24 0.45 9.02
N VAL A 80 19.11 -0.54 8.75
CA VAL A 80 19.89 -0.57 7.50
C VAL A 80 18.96 -0.78 6.31
N ARG A 81 18.04 -1.76 6.39
CA ARG A 81 17.08 -2.04 5.31
C ARG A 81 16.14 -0.85 5.05
N TYR A 82 15.68 -0.19 6.12
CA TYR A 82 14.88 1.04 6.00
C TYR A 82 15.67 2.17 5.31
N SER A 83 16.96 2.31 5.65
CA SER A 83 17.84 3.29 5.03
C SER A 83 18.03 3.03 3.54
N VAL A 84 18.09 1.77 3.13
CA VAL A 84 18.14 1.37 1.71
C VAL A 84 16.90 1.86 0.96
N ILE A 85 15.68 1.55 1.47
CA ILE A 85 14.45 1.93 0.75
C ILE A 85 14.23 3.44 0.72
N SER A 86 14.83 4.17 1.67
CA SER A 86 14.78 5.63 1.72
C SER A 86 15.81 6.31 0.80
N ASN A 87 16.76 5.56 0.25
CA ASN A 87 17.79 6.11 -0.65
C ASN A 87 17.15 6.48 -2.01
N PRO A 88 17.36 7.71 -2.52
CA PRO A 88 16.80 8.14 -3.80
C PRO A 88 17.19 7.23 -5.00
N VAL A 89 18.34 6.57 -4.97
CA VAL A 89 18.77 5.64 -6.02
C VAL A 89 17.83 4.45 -6.10
N CYS A 90 17.31 3.98 -4.95
CA CYS A 90 16.41 2.83 -4.87
C CYS A 90 15.09 3.00 -5.61
N TYR A 91 14.60 4.23 -5.82
CA TYR A 91 13.33 4.45 -6.54
C TYR A 91 13.30 3.85 -7.95
N LYS A 92 14.46 3.59 -8.54
CA LYS A 92 14.60 3.01 -9.87
C LYS A 92 14.85 1.50 -9.85
N ILE A 93 15.08 0.92 -8.66
CA ILE A 93 15.49 -0.47 -8.53
C ILE A 93 14.30 -1.32 -8.04
N ARG A 94 13.41 -1.69 -8.98
CA ARG A 94 12.20 -2.47 -8.70
C ARG A 94 12.47 -3.69 -7.81
N LYS A 95 13.54 -4.40 -8.04
CA LYS A 95 13.91 -5.62 -7.30
C LYS A 95 14.07 -5.39 -5.78
N ILE A 96 14.58 -4.23 -5.36
CA ILE A 96 14.69 -3.86 -3.94
C ILE A 96 13.29 -3.63 -3.35
N TRP A 97 12.41 -2.95 -4.08
CA TRP A 97 11.02 -2.70 -3.65
C TRP A 97 10.22 -3.99 -3.52
N GLU A 98 10.34 -4.89 -4.50
CA GLU A 98 9.72 -6.23 -4.46
C GLU A 98 10.20 -7.00 -3.23
N LYS A 99 11.50 -7.05 -2.99
CA LYS A 99 12.09 -7.75 -1.86
C LYS A 99 11.62 -7.17 -0.52
N LEU A 100 11.74 -5.86 -0.33
CA LEU A 100 11.40 -5.21 0.94
C LEU A 100 9.88 -5.08 1.14
N SER A 101 9.05 -5.30 0.12
CA SER A 101 7.60 -5.46 0.29
C SER A 101 7.20 -6.72 1.07
N GLU A 102 8.14 -7.63 1.29
CA GLU A 102 8.00 -8.86 2.11
C GLU A 102 8.85 -8.79 3.40
N ASP A 103 9.33 -7.61 3.76
CA ASP A 103 10.17 -7.45 4.95
C ASP A 103 9.41 -7.85 6.22
N ALA A 104 10.14 -8.42 7.18
CA ALA A 104 9.58 -8.76 8.48
C ALA A 104 9.11 -7.51 9.25
N ASP A 105 9.78 -6.37 9.04
CA ASP A 105 9.42 -5.11 9.68
C ASP A 105 8.27 -4.42 8.94
N GLU A 106 7.16 -4.19 9.66
CA GLU A 106 5.97 -3.56 9.10
C GLU A 106 6.20 -2.10 8.67
N ASN A 107 7.15 -1.38 9.28
CA ASN A 107 7.44 0.01 8.91
C ASN A 107 8.08 0.08 7.53
N ILE A 108 8.91 -0.91 7.17
CA ILE A 108 9.48 -1.02 5.82
C ILE A 108 8.39 -1.31 4.80
N ARG A 109 7.52 -2.30 5.06
CA ARG A 109 6.38 -2.61 4.19
C ARG A 109 5.42 -1.42 4.06
N SER A 110 5.16 -0.73 5.18
CA SER A 110 4.32 0.46 5.26
C SER A 110 4.88 1.63 4.43
N TYR A 111 6.18 1.85 4.50
CA TYR A 111 6.85 2.87 3.67
C TYR A 111 6.68 2.56 2.18
N ILE A 112 6.82 1.29 1.78
CA ILE A 112 6.63 0.87 0.38
C ILE A 112 5.17 1.08 -0.03
N ALA A 113 4.22 0.68 0.80
CA ALA A 113 2.79 0.85 0.56
C ALA A 113 2.44 2.32 0.28
N PHE A 114 2.99 3.23 1.08
CA PHE A 114 2.77 4.67 0.95
C PHE A 114 3.42 5.29 -0.30
N ARG A 115 4.54 4.74 -0.78
CA ARG A 115 5.38 5.41 -1.80
C ARG A 115 5.36 4.76 -3.18
N THR A 116 5.02 3.48 -3.28
CA THR A 116 5.10 2.76 -4.54
C THR A 116 4.06 3.25 -5.55
N SER A 117 4.50 3.40 -6.81
CA SER A 117 3.60 3.59 -7.95
C SER A 117 3.33 2.27 -8.71
N ASP A 118 3.95 1.18 -8.27
CA ASP A 118 3.79 -0.14 -8.87
C ASP A 118 2.46 -0.77 -8.43
N ILE A 119 1.59 -1.01 -9.41
CA ILE A 119 0.23 -1.55 -9.20
C ILE A 119 0.27 -2.93 -8.55
N GLU A 120 1.19 -3.79 -8.95
CA GLU A 120 1.27 -5.15 -8.40
C GLU A 120 1.74 -5.13 -6.94
N LEU A 121 2.65 -4.24 -6.57
CA LEU A 121 3.04 -4.04 -5.18
C LEU A 121 1.88 -3.45 -4.35
N GLN A 122 1.10 -2.51 -4.90
CA GLN A 122 -0.07 -1.98 -4.21
C GLN A 122 -1.12 -3.07 -3.97
N LYS A 123 -1.41 -3.91 -4.97
CA LYS A 123 -2.31 -5.07 -4.84
C LYS A 123 -1.84 -6.01 -3.74
N LYS A 124 -0.56 -6.38 -3.75
CA LYS A 124 0.04 -7.24 -2.75
C LYS A 124 -0.08 -6.67 -1.34
N LEU A 125 0.32 -5.40 -1.16
CA LEU A 125 0.32 -4.73 0.15
C LEU A 125 -1.09 -4.39 0.66
N SER A 126 -2.11 -4.35 -0.21
CA SER A 126 -3.51 -4.24 0.21
C SER A 126 -4.03 -5.49 0.93
N GLU A 127 -3.33 -6.62 0.81
CA GLU A 127 -3.61 -7.88 1.51
C GLU A 127 -2.67 -8.12 2.71
N ASP A 128 -1.81 -7.16 3.06
CA ASP A 128 -0.87 -7.29 4.18
C ASP A 128 -1.58 -7.65 5.48
N GLU A 129 -0.90 -8.37 6.35
CA GLU A 129 -1.40 -8.71 7.68
C GLU A 129 -1.57 -7.46 8.56
N SER A 130 -0.65 -6.48 8.45
CA SER A 130 -0.71 -5.21 9.18
C SER A 130 -1.77 -4.27 8.59
N GLU A 131 -2.66 -3.79 9.46
CA GLU A 131 -3.66 -2.78 9.10
C GLU A 131 -3.00 -1.47 8.65
N THR A 132 -1.92 -1.06 9.33
CA THR A 132 -1.14 0.13 8.99
C THR A 132 -0.59 0.08 7.56
N VAL A 133 -0.11 -1.09 7.14
CA VAL A 133 0.38 -1.28 5.75
C VAL A 133 -0.76 -1.12 4.76
N ARG A 134 -1.92 -1.74 5.03
CA ARG A 134 -3.10 -1.65 4.16
C ARG A 134 -3.63 -0.22 4.05
N GLU A 135 -3.70 0.52 5.18
CA GLU A 135 -4.10 1.93 5.18
C GLU A 135 -3.16 2.80 4.34
N ASN A 136 -1.84 2.54 4.40
CA ASN A 136 -0.87 3.25 3.60
C ASN A 136 -1.01 3.01 2.08
N VAL A 137 -1.57 1.88 1.66
CA VAL A 137 -1.99 1.70 0.26
C VAL A 137 -3.12 2.66 -0.10
N LEU A 138 -4.09 2.90 0.80
CA LEU A 138 -5.24 3.79 0.52
C LEU A 138 -4.82 5.25 0.39
N ILE A 139 -3.95 5.72 1.28
CA ILE A 139 -3.49 7.11 1.31
C ILE A 139 -2.35 7.39 0.32
N ASN A 140 -1.87 6.36 -0.38
CA ASN A 140 -0.83 6.53 -1.40
C ASN A 140 -1.34 7.42 -2.54
N GLN A 141 -0.60 8.50 -2.83
CA GLN A 141 -0.93 9.44 -3.90
C GLN A 141 -1.02 8.81 -5.31
N HIS A 142 -0.42 7.64 -5.51
CA HIS A 142 -0.47 6.88 -6.75
C HIS A 142 -1.60 5.83 -6.77
N ASN A 143 -2.46 5.81 -5.73
CA ASN A 143 -3.60 4.91 -5.67
C ASN A 143 -4.62 5.30 -6.74
N ARG A 144 -4.67 4.53 -7.83
CA ARG A 144 -5.53 4.74 -8.99
C ARG A 144 -6.88 4.05 -8.83
N ALA A 145 -7.88 4.51 -9.57
CA ALA A 145 -9.20 3.88 -9.61
C ALA A 145 -9.13 2.37 -9.91
N GLU A 146 -8.16 1.95 -10.72
CA GLU A 146 -7.89 0.54 -11.03
C GLU A 146 -7.57 -0.29 -9.78
N ILE A 147 -6.70 0.23 -8.88
CA ILE A 147 -6.36 -0.45 -7.62
C ILE A 147 -7.58 -0.53 -6.71
N ARG A 148 -8.35 0.55 -6.60
CA ARG A 148 -9.56 0.59 -5.77
C ARG A 148 -10.57 -0.45 -6.23
N ALA A 149 -10.86 -0.50 -7.54
CA ALA A 149 -11.75 -1.49 -8.13
C ALA A 149 -11.21 -2.92 -7.95
N TRP A 150 -9.89 -3.12 -8.07
CA TRP A 150 -9.27 -4.42 -7.81
C TRP A 150 -9.47 -4.85 -6.35
N ILE A 151 -9.21 -3.95 -5.37
CA ILE A 151 -9.38 -4.24 -3.93
C ILE A 151 -10.83 -4.65 -3.66
N VAL A 152 -11.80 -3.90 -4.15
CA VAL A 152 -13.23 -4.21 -3.92
C VAL A 152 -13.62 -5.58 -4.50
N ARG A 153 -13.02 -5.98 -5.63
CA ARG A 153 -13.32 -7.27 -6.28
C ARG A 153 -12.61 -8.46 -5.64
N ASN A 154 -11.40 -8.27 -5.14
CA ASN A 154 -10.47 -9.37 -4.88
C ASN A 154 -9.96 -9.45 -3.44
N SER A 155 -10.07 -8.36 -2.65
CA SER A 155 -9.51 -8.37 -1.30
C SER A 155 -10.23 -9.38 -0.40
N SER A 156 -9.43 -10.13 0.35
CA SER A 156 -9.91 -11.02 1.42
C SER A 156 -10.20 -10.24 2.71
N LYS A 157 -9.79 -8.97 2.78
CA LYS A 157 -9.93 -8.11 3.97
C LYS A 157 -11.16 -7.22 3.83
N GLU A 158 -12.27 -7.61 4.45
CA GLU A 158 -13.51 -6.83 4.41
C GLU A 158 -13.34 -5.38 4.88
N SER A 159 -12.53 -5.15 5.93
CA SER A 159 -12.22 -3.81 6.43
C SER A 159 -11.61 -2.94 5.32
N MET A 160 -10.71 -3.52 4.53
CA MET A 160 -10.09 -2.83 3.42
C MET A 160 -11.11 -2.47 2.32
N ILE A 161 -12.02 -3.40 2.00
CA ILE A 161 -13.08 -3.15 1.03
C ILE A 161 -13.97 -1.99 1.48
N PHE A 162 -14.42 -2.00 2.73
CA PHE A 162 -15.25 -0.93 3.28
C PHE A 162 -14.52 0.41 3.31
N SER A 163 -13.25 0.44 3.75
CA SER A 163 -12.46 1.66 3.74
C SER A 163 -12.30 2.25 2.35
N VAL A 164 -12.11 1.41 1.32
CA VAL A 164 -12.04 1.87 -0.07
C VAL A 164 -13.38 2.42 -0.55
N LEU A 165 -14.49 1.76 -0.20
CA LEU A 165 -15.81 2.22 -0.60
C LEU A 165 -16.17 3.56 0.05
N ASP A 166 -15.78 3.80 1.30
CA ASP A 166 -16.11 5.02 2.04
C ASP A 166 -15.20 6.21 1.69
N THR A 167 -13.95 5.94 1.36
CA THR A 167 -12.93 7.00 1.20
C THR A 167 -13.00 7.68 -0.16
N PHE A 168 -13.52 7.00 -1.19
CA PHE A 168 -13.44 7.47 -2.57
C PHE A 168 -14.81 7.63 -3.21
N ASP A 169 -14.95 8.67 -4.03
CA ASP A 169 -16.08 8.82 -4.93
C ASP A 169 -16.00 7.79 -6.06
N TRP A 170 -17.13 7.12 -6.30
CA TRP A 170 -17.25 6.06 -7.29
C TRP A 170 -18.10 6.49 -8.48
N PRO A 171 -17.55 6.45 -9.71
CA PRO A 171 -18.37 6.62 -10.89
C PRO A 171 -19.44 5.53 -10.97
N ASP A 172 -20.67 5.92 -11.36
CA ASP A 172 -21.80 5.00 -11.46
C ASP A 172 -21.50 3.77 -12.32
N GLU A 173 -20.83 3.96 -13.46
CA GLU A 173 -20.44 2.87 -14.37
C GLU A 173 -19.57 1.84 -13.65
N THR A 174 -18.60 2.30 -12.85
CA THR A 174 -17.71 1.40 -12.10
C THR A 174 -18.48 0.65 -11.01
N LEU A 175 -19.37 1.32 -10.26
CA LEU A 175 -20.21 0.65 -9.25
C LEU A 175 -21.15 -0.35 -9.89
N MET A 176 -21.74 -0.02 -11.03
CA MET A 176 -22.63 -0.91 -11.78
C MET A 176 -21.93 -2.20 -12.21
N GLU A 177 -20.67 -2.12 -12.67
CA GLU A 177 -19.87 -3.30 -13.02
C GLU A 177 -19.48 -4.12 -11.78
N LEU A 178 -19.13 -3.44 -10.68
CA LEU A 178 -18.74 -4.11 -9.43
C LEU A 178 -19.88 -4.89 -8.81
N ILE A 179 -21.07 -4.30 -8.70
CA ILE A 179 -22.26 -4.87 -8.04
C ILE A 179 -22.60 -6.26 -8.57
N ASP A 180 -22.46 -6.51 -9.87
CA ASP A 180 -22.81 -7.82 -10.49
C ASP A 180 -22.01 -8.99 -9.91
N ASN A 181 -20.79 -8.74 -9.44
CA ASN A 181 -19.85 -9.79 -9.01
C ASN A 181 -19.52 -9.73 -7.50
N LEU A 182 -20.08 -8.75 -6.76
CA LEU A 182 -19.77 -8.61 -5.33
C LEU A 182 -20.60 -9.56 -4.47
N PRO A 183 -20.05 -10.04 -3.34
CA PRO A 183 -20.79 -10.77 -2.33
C PRO A 183 -21.98 -9.96 -1.78
N LYS A 184 -23.04 -10.67 -1.34
CA LYS A 184 -24.23 -10.07 -0.71
C LYS A 184 -23.87 -8.99 0.30
N LYS A 185 -22.94 -9.28 1.21
CA LYS A 185 -22.55 -8.38 2.31
C LYS A 185 -22.02 -7.04 1.81
N ILE A 186 -21.23 -7.06 0.75
CA ILE A 186 -20.66 -5.84 0.17
C ILE A 186 -21.73 -5.04 -0.57
N ARG A 187 -22.64 -5.72 -1.31
CA ARG A 187 -23.77 -5.05 -1.96
C ARG A 187 -24.73 -4.42 -0.95
N LEU A 188 -24.97 -5.11 0.17
CA LEU A 188 -25.76 -4.57 1.28
C LEU A 188 -25.10 -3.32 1.87
N TYR A 189 -23.78 -3.38 2.09
CA TYR A 189 -23.01 -2.23 2.56
C TYR A 189 -23.10 -1.02 1.63
N ILE A 190 -23.00 -1.23 0.31
CA ILE A 190 -23.21 -0.17 -0.70
C ILE A 190 -24.60 0.41 -0.59
N ALA A 191 -25.61 -0.44 -0.45
CA ALA A 191 -27.00 -0.02 -0.31
C ALA A 191 -27.25 0.82 0.95
N GLU A 192 -26.63 0.47 2.07
CA GLU A 192 -26.82 1.14 3.37
C GLU A 192 -26.06 2.45 3.48
N ASN A 193 -24.79 2.43 3.16
CA ASN A 193 -23.83 3.44 3.58
C ASN A 193 -23.42 4.44 2.48
N LEU A 194 -23.40 4.04 1.23
CA LEU A 194 -22.98 4.94 0.17
C LEU A 194 -24.11 5.87 -0.32
N THR A 195 -23.73 7.11 -0.59
CA THR A 195 -24.56 8.03 -1.37
C THR A 195 -24.35 7.73 -2.84
N VAL A 196 -25.26 6.96 -3.42
CA VAL A 196 -25.19 6.53 -4.81
C VAL A 196 -26.34 7.14 -5.64
N SER A 197 -26.14 7.24 -6.94
CA SER A 197 -27.13 7.77 -7.87
C SER A 197 -28.37 6.89 -7.98
N GLU A 198 -29.44 7.44 -8.55
CA GLU A 198 -30.66 6.68 -8.83
C GLU A 198 -30.42 5.48 -9.78
N VAL A 199 -29.44 5.57 -10.68
CA VAL A 199 -29.08 4.48 -11.59
C VAL A 199 -28.57 3.27 -10.83
N VAL A 200 -27.66 3.48 -9.88
CA VAL A 200 -27.12 2.44 -9.01
C VAL A 200 -28.19 1.89 -8.06
N LEU A 201 -29.06 2.77 -7.50
CA LEU A 201 -30.17 2.35 -6.67
C LEU A 201 -31.17 1.46 -7.45
N ARG A 202 -31.45 1.76 -8.72
CA ARG A 202 -32.28 0.91 -9.59
C ARG A 202 -31.72 -0.50 -9.75
N LYS A 203 -30.40 -0.62 -9.92
CA LYS A 203 -29.73 -1.92 -10.01
C LYS A 203 -29.87 -2.72 -8.71
N LEU A 204 -29.62 -2.09 -7.57
CA LEU A 204 -29.75 -2.72 -6.25
C LEU A 204 -31.21 -3.04 -5.88
N ALA A 205 -32.16 -2.30 -6.42
CA ALA A 205 -33.62 -2.59 -6.27
C ALA A 205 -34.03 -3.89 -6.97
N ASP A 206 -33.24 -4.38 -7.92
CA ASP A 206 -33.45 -5.65 -8.62
C ASP A 206 -32.54 -6.77 -8.05
N ASP A 207 -31.89 -6.56 -6.89
CA ASP A 207 -31.04 -7.55 -6.28
C ASP A 207 -31.81 -8.84 -5.90
N LEU A 208 -31.14 -9.98 -5.98
CA LEU A 208 -31.71 -11.28 -5.61
C LEU A 208 -32.07 -11.35 -4.12
N TRP A 209 -31.38 -10.59 -3.26
CA TRP A 209 -31.58 -10.63 -1.82
C TRP A 209 -32.59 -9.58 -1.36
N GLU A 210 -33.63 -10.05 -0.69
CA GLU A 210 -34.72 -9.21 -0.19
C GLU A 210 -34.23 -8.10 0.75
N GLU A 211 -33.26 -8.39 1.61
CA GLU A 211 -32.72 -7.41 2.55
C GLU A 211 -32.14 -6.18 1.83
N ILE A 212 -31.46 -6.38 0.69
CA ILE A 212 -30.91 -5.28 -0.11
C ILE A 212 -32.06 -4.46 -0.69
N ARG A 213 -33.07 -5.12 -1.26
CA ARG A 213 -34.26 -4.44 -1.80
C ARG A 213 -35.01 -3.65 -0.73
N MET A 214 -35.12 -4.19 0.50
CA MET A 214 -35.75 -3.51 1.63
C MET A 214 -35.00 -2.24 2.03
N VAL A 215 -33.67 -2.29 2.08
CA VAL A 215 -32.84 -1.11 2.35
C VAL A 215 -33.08 -0.03 1.32
N ILE A 216 -33.14 -0.39 0.02
CA ILE A 216 -33.43 0.57 -1.04
C ILE A 216 -34.82 1.16 -0.89
N ALA A 217 -35.83 0.36 -0.53
CA ALA A 217 -37.21 0.82 -0.34
C ALA A 217 -37.34 1.88 0.77
N GLN A 218 -36.46 1.86 1.77
CA GLN A 218 -36.44 2.81 2.89
C GLN A 218 -35.76 4.13 2.55
N LYS A 219 -34.96 4.19 1.46
CA LYS A 219 -34.26 5.42 1.08
C LYS A 219 -35.24 6.49 0.59
N THR A 220 -35.06 7.71 1.06
CA THR A 220 -35.91 8.88 0.68
C THR A 220 -35.61 9.37 -0.73
N SER A 221 -34.43 9.07 -1.26
CA SER A 221 -33.94 9.54 -2.57
C SER A 221 -34.46 8.75 -3.78
N ILE A 222 -35.28 7.70 -3.58
CA ILE A 222 -35.82 6.90 -4.69
C ILE A 222 -37.10 7.50 -5.29
N SER A 223 -37.28 7.36 -6.60
CA SER A 223 -38.46 7.79 -7.32
C SER A 223 -39.73 7.02 -6.90
N HIS A 224 -40.89 7.63 -7.13
CA HIS A 224 -42.19 7.00 -6.85
C HIS A 224 -42.35 5.67 -7.61
N ASP A 225 -41.90 5.63 -8.86
CA ASP A 225 -41.97 4.43 -9.71
C ASP A 225 -41.16 3.28 -9.11
N MET A 226 -39.93 3.56 -8.62
CA MET A 226 -39.10 2.57 -7.95
C MET A 226 -39.75 2.05 -6.66
N ARG A 227 -40.35 2.93 -5.85
CA ARG A 227 -41.10 2.50 -4.65
C ARG A 227 -42.26 1.55 -4.99
N THR A 228 -43.03 1.88 -6.03
CA THR A 228 -44.14 1.05 -6.48
C THR A 228 -43.68 -0.33 -6.96
N LYS A 229 -42.56 -0.37 -7.70
CA LYS A 229 -41.91 -1.62 -8.14
C LYS A 229 -41.48 -2.48 -6.95
N LEU A 230 -40.78 -1.88 -5.98
CA LEU A 230 -40.29 -2.58 -4.79
C LEU A 230 -41.43 -3.12 -3.91
N ALA A 231 -42.51 -2.36 -3.75
CA ALA A 231 -43.71 -2.81 -3.01
C ALA A 231 -44.33 -4.05 -3.64
N ARG A 232 -44.47 -4.11 -4.97
CA ARG A 232 -44.99 -5.27 -5.69
C ARG A 232 -44.10 -6.51 -5.52
N THR A 233 -42.79 -6.38 -5.65
CA THR A 233 -41.85 -7.51 -5.50
C THR A 233 -41.84 -8.07 -4.08
N THR A 234 -42.02 -7.23 -3.06
CA THR A 234 -42.15 -7.66 -1.66
C THR A 234 -43.48 -8.39 -1.40
N GLU A 235 -44.60 -7.91 -1.96
CA GLU A 235 -45.91 -8.59 -1.87
C GLU A 235 -45.87 -9.96 -2.56
N ASP A 236 -45.25 -10.07 -3.72
CA ASP A 236 -45.12 -11.33 -4.45
C ASP A 236 -44.26 -12.34 -3.69
N SER A 237 -43.13 -11.89 -3.08
CA SER A 237 -42.29 -12.73 -2.22
C SER A 237 -43.01 -13.22 -0.99
N LEU A 238 -43.86 -12.36 -0.37
CA LEU A 238 -44.72 -12.76 0.77
C LEU A 238 -45.75 -13.78 0.35
N ARG A 239 -46.43 -13.60 -0.79
CA ARG A 239 -47.40 -14.54 -1.30
C ARG A 239 -46.82 -15.91 -1.63
N GLU A 240 -45.61 -15.96 -2.21
CA GLU A 240 -44.91 -17.22 -2.48
C GLU A 240 -44.51 -17.95 -1.18
N ASN A 241 -44.05 -17.24 -0.18
CA ASN A 241 -43.65 -17.82 1.11
C ASN A 241 -44.81 -18.27 1.97
N TYR A 242 -45.89 -17.48 2.03
CA TYR A 242 -47.10 -17.83 2.80
C TYR A 242 -48.03 -18.76 2.05
N GLY A 243 -48.07 -18.72 0.71
CA GLY A 243 -48.90 -19.63 -0.11
C GLY A 243 -48.45 -21.08 -0.08
N LYS A 244 -47.24 -21.38 0.33
CA LYS A 244 -46.71 -22.74 0.53
C LYS A 244 -47.11 -23.37 1.86
N HIS A 245 -47.66 -22.59 2.81
CA HIS A 245 -48.08 -23.07 4.12
C HIS A 245 -49.59 -23.22 4.27
N ILE A 246 -50.38 -23.02 3.18
CA ILE A 246 -51.83 -23.17 3.17
C ILE A 246 -52.23 -24.30 2.17
N ARG A 247 -51.57 -25.44 2.30
CA ARG A 247 -52.04 -26.69 1.68
C ARG A 247 -51.89 -27.87 2.66
#